data_4d5f1c7e1cb535c335da95c5c5ef4416
#
_entry.id   4d5f1c7e1cb535c335da95c5c5ef4416
#
_cell.length_a   1.000
_cell.length_b   1.000
_cell.length_c   1.000
_cell.angle_alpha   90.00
_cell.angle_beta   90.00
_cell.angle_gamma   90.00
#
_symmetry.space_group_name_H-M   'P 1'
#
loop_
_entity.id
_entity.type
_entity.pdbx_description
1 polymer ?
#
loop_
_entity_poly.entity_id
_entity_poly.type
_entity_poly.pdbx_seq_one_letter_code
_entity_poly.pdbx_strand_id
1 'polypeptide(L)'
;MSVTLTAEQFASLISSISASNANQVVMNNLVSKNIIVEQSKADNMEDFLKSIKTLSVSKLANMNIVEFIVLTIKENIDELEECQYPFVCVNTTKKTFYYRTENEWKKGSGFIKMLYNRIVKQAYMDIDKNYRQMYIDVEDDEINEKKYSESKQAEKQQILLNLCHIDKLSFEAVFEKIGTKICKIVKTDFVPNK
;
A
#
# COMPACT_ATOMS: atom_id res chain seq x y z
N MET A 1 13.11 11.14 30.65
CA MET A 1 12.83 9.93 31.46
C MET A 1 11.60 9.28 30.91
N SER A 2 11.73 8.09 30.36
CA SER A 2 10.57 7.27 29.95
C SER A 2 10.13 6.42 31.15
N VAL A 3 8.88 6.54 31.54
CA VAL A 3 8.29 5.68 32.56
C VAL A 3 7.58 4.54 31.83
N THR A 4 8.12 3.34 31.96
CA THR A 4 7.48 2.12 31.43
C THR A 4 6.59 1.56 32.55
N LEU A 5 5.28 1.58 32.35
CA LEU A 5 4.31 0.96 33.25
C LEU A 5 4.12 -0.50 32.84
N THR A 6 4.03 -1.41 33.81
CA THR A 6 3.59 -2.79 33.54
C THR A 6 2.09 -2.81 33.20
N ALA A 7 1.63 -3.86 32.53
CA ALA A 7 0.21 -4.02 32.17
C ALA A 7 -0.72 -3.94 33.39
N GLU A 8 -0.29 -4.46 34.55
CA GLU A 8 -1.02 -4.40 35.83
C GLU A 8 -1.09 -3.00 36.41
N GLN A 9 0.01 -2.24 36.31
CA GLN A 9 0.06 -0.83 36.74
C GLN A 9 -0.81 0.03 35.84
N PHE A 10 -0.87 -0.28 34.53
CA PHE A 10 -1.74 0.40 33.59
C PHE A 10 -3.22 0.07 33.84
N ALA A 11 -3.57 -1.21 34.11
CA ALA A 11 -4.93 -1.60 34.45
C ALA A 11 -5.40 -1.01 35.79
N SER A 12 -4.52 -0.92 36.80
CA SER A 12 -4.79 -0.26 38.07
C SER A 12 -4.98 1.24 37.91
N LEU A 13 -4.20 1.89 37.06
CA LEU A 13 -4.34 3.31 36.72
C LEU A 13 -5.69 3.56 36.03
N ILE A 14 -6.09 2.72 35.08
CA ILE A 14 -7.37 2.82 34.37
C ILE A 14 -8.55 2.64 35.34
N SER A 15 -8.50 1.66 36.24
CA SER A 15 -9.59 1.43 37.23
C SER A 15 -9.71 2.58 38.25
N SER A 16 -8.63 3.24 38.64
CA SER A 16 -8.66 4.41 39.51
C SER A 16 -9.13 5.68 38.81
N ILE A 17 -9.02 5.74 37.49
CA ILE A 17 -9.37 6.88 36.62
C ILE A 17 -10.88 6.90 36.29
N SER A 18 -11.59 5.79 36.37
CA SER A 18 -13.03 5.74 35.99
C SER A 18 -13.99 6.49 36.90
N ALA A 19 -13.52 7.19 37.92
CA ALA A 19 -14.36 7.82 38.94
C ALA A 19 -14.58 9.33 38.82
N SER A 20 -14.03 10.06 37.84
CA SER A 20 -14.31 11.50 37.68
C SER A 20 -14.08 12.06 36.26
N ASN A 21 -14.89 13.11 35.91
CA ASN A 21 -14.79 13.76 34.57
C ASN A 21 -13.42 14.41 34.23
N ALA A 22 -12.57 14.67 35.23
CA ALA A 22 -11.21 15.13 35.02
C ALA A 22 -10.32 14.06 34.35
N ASN A 23 -10.75 12.83 34.37
CA ASN A 23 -10.01 11.65 33.92
C ASN A 23 -10.06 11.43 32.40
N GLN A 24 -11.12 11.92 31.72
CA GLN A 24 -11.25 11.78 30.27
C GLN A 24 -10.19 12.62 29.52
N VAL A 25 -9.84 13.78 30.08
CA VAL A 25 -8.76 14.64 29.51
C VAL A 25 -7.40 13.99 29.71
N VAL A 26 -7.15 13.35 30.85
CA VAL A 26 -5.88 12.64 31.14
C VAL A 26 -5.77 11.39 30.29
N MET A 27 -6.83 10.61 30.12
CA MET A 27 -6.89 9.45 29.23
C MET A 27 -6.63 9.85 27.77
N ASN A 28 -7.31 10.89 27.28
CA ASN A 28 -7.11 11.40 25.94
C ASN A 28 -5.65 11.85 25.70
N ASN A 29 -5.03 12.46 26.72
CA ASN A 29 -3.62 12.89 26.64
C ASN A 29 -2.65 11.70 26.70
N LEU A 30 -2.94 10.65 27.48
CA LEU A 30 -2.10 9.44 27.55
C LEU A 30 -2.22 8.61 26.28
N VAL A 31 -3.43 8.42 25.78
CA VAL A 31 -3.70 7.75 24.50
C VAL A 31 -3.05 8.55 23.38
N SER A 32 -3.21 9.88 23.37
CA SER A 32 -2.56 10.74 22.35
C SER A 32 -1.04 10.67 22.40
N LYS A 33 -0.41 10.60 23.58
CA LYS A 33 1.05 10.49 23.71
C LYS A 33 1.59 9.13 23.24
N ASN A 34 0.92 8.03 23.56
CA ASN A 34 1.32 6.71 23.07
C ASN A 34 1.16 6.60 21.55
N ILE A 35 0.07 7.14 21.02
CA ILE A 35 -0.19 7.24 19.59
C ILE A 35 0.90 8.09 18.90
N ILE A 36 1.32 9.21 19.46
CA ILE A 36 2.42 10.04 18.91
C ILE A 36 3.76 9.29 18.88
N VAL A 37 4.06 8.46 19.88
CA VAL A 37 5.29 7.66 19.91
C VAL A 37 5.25 6.55 18.85
N GLU A 38 4.12 5.89 18.68
CA GLU A 38 3.95 4.88 17.62
C GLU A 38 4.03 5.48 16.22
N GLN A 39 3.48 6.69 16.03
CA GLN A 39 3.56 7.41 14.75
C GLN A 39 4.96 7.82 14.33
N SER A 40 5.87 8.05 15.28
CA SER A 40 7.26 8.37 14.96
C SER A 40 7.99 7.21 14.28
N LYS A 41 7.45 5.99 14.36
CA LYS A 41 7.98 4.78 13.72
C LYS A 41 7.47 4.57 12.29
N ALA A 42 6.44 5.31 11.86
CA ALA A 42 5.90 5.15 10.52
C ALA A 42 6.93 5.48 9.45
N ASP A 43 7.01 4.67 8.41
CA ASP A 43 7.90 4.89 7.27
C ASP A 43 7.46 6.11 6.46
N ASN A 44 8.41 6.77 5.81
CA ASN A 44 8.07 7.78 4.80
C ASN A 44 7.61 7.11 3.50
N MET A 45 6.68 7.77 2.81
CA MET A 45 6.22 7.31 1.49
C MET A 45 7.36 7.11 0.50
N GLU A 46 8.37 7.99 0.53
CA GLU A 46 9.53 7.92 -0.35
C GLU A 46 10.34 6.65 -0.14
N ASP A 47 10.52 6.21 1.10
CA ASP A 47 11.27 5.01 1.44
C ASP A 47 10.45 3.76 1.15
N PHE A 48 9.16 3.78 1.48
CA PHE A 48 8.23 2.72 1.10
C PHE A 48 8.18 2.51 -0.43
N LEU A 49 8.12 3.59 -1.23
CA LEU A 49 8.14 3.51 -2.69
C LEU A 49 9.44 2.92 -3.26
N LYS A 50 10.58 3.10 -2.58
CA LYS A 50 11.85 2.47 -2.97
C LYS A 50 11.86 0.98 -2.66
N SER A 51 11.31 0.58 -1.51
CA SER A 51 11.31 -0.79 -1.01
C SER A 51 10.21 -1.66 -1.62
N ILE A 52 9.14 -1.06 -2.19
CA ILE A 52 7.97 -1.79 -2.70
C ILE A 52 8.36 -2.84 -3.73
N LYS A 53 7.99 -4.09 -3.47
CA LYS A 53 8.17 -5.23 -4.36
C LYS A 53 6.90 -5.41 -5.17
N THR A 54 7.00 -5.33 -6.49
CA THR A 54 5.86 -5.58 -7.38
C THR A 54 5.59 -7.08 -7.51
N LEU A 55 4.33 -7.43 -7.67
CA LEU A 55 3.95 -8.79 -8.04
C LEU A 55 4.52 -9.17 -9.40
N SER A 56 4.65 -10.49 -9.65
CA SER A 56 4.98 -10.96 -10.99
C SER A 56 3.98 -10.43 -12.01
N VAL A 57 4.46 -9.85 -13.10
CA VAL A 57 3.64 -9.30 -14.18
C VAL A 57 2.76 -10.35 -14.87
N SER A 58 3.11 -11.63 -14.78
CA SER A 58 2.27 -12.73 -15.28
C SER A 58 0.89 -12.77 -14.60
N LYS A 59 0.78 -12.29 -13.35
CA LYS A 59 -0.53 -12.15 -12.67
C LYS A 59 -1.47 -11.18 -13.41
N LEU A 60 -0.92 -10.19 -14.12
CA LEU A 60 -1.72 -9.25 -14.93
C LEU A 60 -2.44 -9.91 -16.11
N ALA A 61 -2.03 -11.09 -16.55
CA ALA A 61 -2.79 -11.83 -17.58
C ALA A 61 -4.21 -12.18 -17.12
N ASN A 62 -4.42 -12.36 -15.80
CA ASN A 62 -5.67 -12.84 -15.21
C ASN A 62 -6.37 -11.82 -14.30
N MET A 63 -5.86 -10.59 -14.17
CA MET A 63 -6.47 -9.56 -13.34
C MET A 63 -6.34 -8.17 -13.95
N ASN A 64 -7.23 -7.26 -13.56
CA ASN A 64 -7.12 -5.88 -13.99
C ASN A 64 -6.06 -5.10 -13.19
N ILE A 65 -5.63 -3.96 -13.74
CA ILE A 65 -4.57 -3.15 -13.15
C ILE A 65 -4.89 -2.64 -11.73
N VAL A 66 -6.17 -2.32 -11.44
CA VAL A 66 -6.58 -1.88 -10.10
C VAL A 66 -6.37 -2.99 -9.08
N GLU A 67 -6.74 -4.23 -9.43
CA GLU A 67 -6.54 -5.41 -8.58
C GLU A 67 -5.06 -5.71 -8.38
N PHE A 68 -4.27 -5.63 -9.45
CA PHE A 68 -2.82 -5.83 -9.39
C PHE A 68 -2.15 -4.82 -8.44
N ILE A 69 -2.50 -3.53 -8.55
CA ILE A 69 -1.95 -2.49 -7.69
C ILE A 69 -2.37 -2.70 -6.24
N VAL A 70 -3.66 -2.96 -5.99
CA VAL A 70 -4.17 -3.16 -4.63
C VAL A 70 -3.53 -4.39 -3.97
N LEU A 71 -3.37 -5.48 -4.72
CA LEU A 71 -2.73 -6.68 -4.20
C LEU A 71 -1.24 -6.47 -3.94
N THR A 72 -0.54 -5.76 -4.84
CA THR A 72 0.86 -5.35 -4.63
C THR A 72 1.00 -4.52 -3.35
N ILE A 73 0.14 -3.53 -3.14
CA ILE A 73 0.15 -2.70 -1.94
C ILE A 73 -0.11 -3.56 -0.70
N LYS A 74 -1.11 -4.43 -0.76
CA LYS A 74 -1.47 -5.30 0.35
C LYS A 74 -0.31 -6.20 0.77
N GLU A 75 0.33 -6.91 -0.17
CA GLU A 75 1.47 -7.79 0.15
C GLU A 75 2.63 -7.02 0.81
N ASN A 76 2.89 -5.78 0.39
CA ASN A 76 3.96 -4.97 1.01
C ASN A 76 3.55 -4.38 2.37
N ILE A 77 2.29 -4.04 2.58
CA ILE A 77 1.79 -3.55 3.88
C ILE A 77 1.70 -4.70 4.89
N ASP A 78 1.32 -5.91 4.47
CA ASP A 78 1.24 -7.08 5.34
C ASP A 78 2.63 -7.50 5.89
N GLU A 79 3.74 -7.04 5.28
CA GLU A 79 5.11 -7.23 5.79
C GLU A 79 5.49 -6.21 6.90
N LEU A 80 4.67 -5.17 7.15
CA LEU A 80 4.93 -4.09 8.10
C LEU A 80 4.07 -4.23 9.36
N GLU A 81 4.59 -3.74 10.49
CA GLU A 81 3.76 -3.50 11.66
C GLU A 81 2.85 -2.27 11.43
N GLU A 82 1.67 -2.23 12.06
CA GLU A 82 0.69 -1.16 11.87
C GLU A 82 1.27 0.24 12.16
N CYS A 83 2.18 0.33 13.14
CA CYS A 83 2.88 1.58 13.48
C CYS A 83 3.89 2.04 12.42
N GLN A 84 4.26 1.18 11.47
CA GLN A 84 5.19 1.48 10.38
C GLN A 84 4.49 1.89 9.09
N TYR A 85 3.15 1.81 9.03
CA TYR A 85 2.41 2.15 7.81
C TYR A 85 2.70 3.57 7.34
N PRO A 86 3.17 3.74 6.09
CA PRO A 86 3.49 5.06 5.53
C PRO A 86 2.25 5.89 5.18
N PHE A 87 1.08 5.25 5.18
CA PHE A 87 -0.21 5.87 4.96
C PHE A 87 -1.31 5.10 5.69
N VAL A 88 -2.33 5.82 6.13
CA VAL A 88 -3.44 5.26 6.91
C VAL A 88 -4.78 5.85 6.46
N CYS A 89 -5.87 5.12 6.69
CA CYS A 89 -7.24 5.58 6.45
C CYS A 89 -7.99 5.72 7.78
N VAL A 90 -8.28 6.93 8.18
CA VAL A 90 -9.00 7.24 9.44
C VAL A 90 -10.52 7.24 9.30
N ASN A 91 -11.02 7.32 8.08
CA ASN A 91 -12.46 7.26 7.81
C ASN A 91 -12.71 6.57 6.48
N THR A 92 -13.17 5.32 6.53
CA THR A 92 -13.39 4.50 5.34
C THR A 92 -14.59 4.99 4.51
N THR A 93 -15.61 5.56 5.16
CA THR A 93 -16.81 6.09 4.47
C THR A 93 -16.47 7.34 3.67
N LYS A 94 -15.72 8.28 4.28
CA LYS A 94 -15.28 9.52 3.64
C LYS A 94 -13.95 9.36 2.89
N LYS A 95 -13.33 8.18 2.93
CA LYS A 95 -12.00 7.89 2.35
C LYS A 95 -10.97 8.94 2.77
N THR A 96 -10.92 9.24 4.08
CA THR A 96 -9.98 10.22 4.61
C THR A 96 -8.65 9.56 4.89
N PHE A 97 -7.66 9.90 4.09
CA PHE A 97 -6.30 9.37 4.20
C PHE A 97 -5.34 10.41 4.79
N TYR A 98 -4.32 9.87 5.46
CA TYR A 98 -3.09 10.56 5.80
C TYR A 98 -1.92 9.73 5.30
N TYR A 99 -0.86 10.39 4.85
CA TYR A 99 0.39 9.74 4.43
C TYR A 99 1.59 10.54 4.93
N ARG A 100 2.67 9.84 5.24
CA ARG A 100 3.87 10.43 5.79
C ARG A 100 4.87 10.74 4.69
N THR A 101 5.35 11.97 4.63
CA THR A 101 6.39 12.43 3.71
C THR A 101 7.23 13.49 4.41
N GLU A 102 8.55 13.49 4.19
CA GLU A 102 9.45 14.42 4.86
C GLU A 102 9.32 14.41 6.40
N ASN A 103 9.02 13.24 6.97
CA ASN A 103 8.74 13.04 8.41
C ASN A 103 7.46 13.74 8.94
N GLU A 104 6.60 14.22 8.06
CA GLU A 104 5.34 14.86 8.41
C GLU A 104 4.13 14.12 7.84
N TRP A 105 3.02 14.14 8.56
CA TRP A 105 1.76 13.60 8.09
C TRP A 105 0.99 14.62 7.25
N LYS A 106 0.72 14.30 6.00
CA LYS A 106 -0.09 15.11 5.10
C LYS A 106 -1.45 14.46 4.88
N LYS A 107 -2.52 15.24 5.00
CA LYS A 107 -3.88 14.78 4.69
C LYS A 107 -4.10 14.80 3.18
N GLY A 108 -4.60 13.71 2.61
CA GLY A 108 -4.95 13.62 1.20
C GLY A 108 -4.73 12.25 0.59
N SER A 109 -5.04 12.12 -0.68
CA SER A 109 -4.92 10.88 -1.46
C SER A 109 -3.79 10.93 -2.51
N GLY A 110 -2.94 11.95 -2.49
CA GLY A 110 -1.86 12.14 -3.46
C GLY A 110 -0.89 10.97 -3.56
N PHE A 111 -0.68 10.25 -2.46
CA PHE A 111 0.15 9.06 -2.41
C PHE A 111 -0.36 7.93 -3.32
N ILE A 112 -1.67 7.83 -3.61
CA ILE A 112 -2.25 6.83 -4.52
C ILE A 112 -1.66 6.99 -5.92
N LYS A 113 -1.49 8.23 -6.39
CA LYS A 113 -0.83 8.52 -7.66
C LYS A 113 0.64 8.13 -7.65
N MET A 114 1.33 8.34 -6.53
CA MET A 114 2.73 7.94 -6.36
C MET A 114 2.88 6.41 -6.44
N LEU A 115 2.04 5.66 -5.71
CA LEU A 115 1.99 4.19 -5.74
C LEU A 115 1.68 3.66 -7.14
N TYR A 116 0.64 4.20 -7.77
CA TYR A 116 0.25 3.85 -9.12
C TYR A 116 1.44 4.00 -10.08
N ASN A 117 2.03 5.19 -10.13
CA ASN A 117 3.15 5.47 -11.04
C ASN A 117 4.35 4.54 -10.79
N ARG A 118 4.67 4.26 -9.53
CA ARG A 118 5.79 3.38 -9.16
C ARG A 118 5.54 1.94 -9.60
N ILE A 119 4.35 1.40 -9.29
CA ILE A 119 3.99 0.01 -9.58
C ILE A 119 3.86 -0.20 -11.09
N VAL A 120 3.16 0.69 -11.80
CA VAL A 120 2.98 0.59 -13.25
C VAL A 120 4.31 0.71 -13.98
N LYS A 121 5.17 1.67 -13.59
CA LYS A 121 6.51 1.80 -14.18
C LYS A 121 7.33 0.51 -14.02
N GLN A 122 7.30 -0.08 -12.82
CA GLN A 122 8.02 -1.34 -12.58
C GLN A 122 7.43 -2.49 -13.41
N ALA A 123 6.09 -2.59 -13.49
CA ALA A 123 5.43 -3.60 -14.32
C ALA A 123 5.85 -3.50 -15.80
N TYR A 124 5.95 -2.29 -16.37
CA TYR A 124 6.47 -2.10 -17.72
C TYR A 124 7.91 -2.56 -17.87
N MET A 125 8.77 -2.25 -16.90
CA MET A 125 10.18 -2.69 -16.92
C MET A 125 10.30 -4.21 -16.85
N ASP A 126 9.48 -4.85 -16.02
CA ASP A 126 9.47 -6.31 -15.85
C ASP A 126 8.92 -7.02 -17.10
N ILE A 127 7.90 -6.46 -17.76
CA ILE A 127 7.41 -6.93 -19.04
C ILE A 127 8.54 -6.86 -20.08
N ASP A 128 9.18 -5.70 -20.22
CA ASP A 128 10.25 -5.52 -21.19
C ASP A 128 11.39 -6.52 -20.95
N LYS A 129 11.82 -6.69 -19.70
CA LYS A 129 12.86 -7.66 -19.33
C LYS A 129 12.46 -9.10 -19.65
N ASN A 130 11.29 -9.54 -19.23
CA ASN A 130 10.83 -10.91 -19.39
C ASN A 130 10.62 -11.28 -20.85
N TYR A 131 10.23 -10.31 -21.70
CA TYR A 131 9.96 -10.56 -23.11
C TYR A 131 11.14 -10.28 -24.03
N ARG A 132 12.17 -9.56 -23.60
CA ARG A 132 13.47 -9.50 -24.32
C ARG A 132 14.23 -10.81 -24.20
N GLN A 133 14.26 -11.41 -23.04
CA GLN A 133 14.96 -12.67 -22.78
C GLN A 133 14.40 -13.83 -23.62
N MET A 134 13.12 -13.78 -23.96
CA MET A 134 12.46 -14.78 -24.82
C MET A 134 12.94 -14.82 -26.28
N TYR A 135 13.47 -13.69 -26.78
CA TYR A 135 14.06 -13.65 -28.14
C TYR A 135 15.48 -14.21 -28.19
N ILE A 136 16.12 -14.39 -27.04
CA ILE A 136 17.51 -14.86 -26.94
C ILE A 136 17.55 -16.39 -26.77
N ASP A 137 16.55 -16.98 -26.11
CA ASP A 137 16.49 -18.43 -25.82
C ASP A 137 15.98 -19.27 -26.99
N VAL A 138 15.65 -18.67 -28.14
CA VAL A 138 14.90 -19.29 -29.27
C VAL A 138 15.81 -19.84 -30.38
N GLU A 139 17.11 -19.88 -30.19
CA GLU A 139 18.02 -20.28 -31.31
C GLU A 139 18.18 -21.80 -31.57
N ASP A 140 17.65 -22.70 -30.71
CA ASP A 140 18.02 -24.13 -30.80
C ASP A 140 16.92 -25.21 -31.08
N ASP A 141 15.59 -24.90 -31.18
CA ASP A 141 14.55 -25.95 -31.40
C ASP A 141 13.31 -25.48 -32.19
N GLU A 142 13.29 -25.59 -33.52
CA GLU A 142 12.30 -24.97 -34.42
C GLU A 142 10.81 -25.37 -34.29
N ILE A 143 10.45 -26.50 -33.73
CA ILE A 143 9.05 -27.01 -33.75
C ILE A 143 8.28 -26.78 -32.47
N ASN A 144 8.92 -26.89 -31.31
CA ASN A 144 8.35 -26.56 -30.02
C ASN A 144 8.27 -25.05 -29.78
N GLU A 145 9.15 -24.32 -30.41
CA GLU A 145 9.32 -22.89 -30.40
C GLU A 145 8.10 -22.13 -30.89
N LYS A 146 7.49 -22.55 -31.98
CA LYS A 146 6.38 -21.83 -32.61
C LYS A 146 5.14 -21.79 -31.71
N LYS A 147 4.77 -22.91 -31.06
CA LYS A 147 3.64 -22.99 -30.11
C LYS A 147 3.91 -22.23 -28.83
N TYR A 148 5.13 -22.30 -28.31
CA TYR A 148 5.55 -21.60 -27.09
C TYR A 148 5.60 -20.08 -27.33
N SER A 149 6.11 -19.65 -28.46
CA SER A 149 6.14 -18.26 -28.92
C SER A 149 4.73 -17.66 -29.06
N GLU A 150 3.80 -18.39 -29.67
CA GLU A 150 2.41 -17.93 -29.86
C GLU A 150 1.67 -17.79 -28.53
N SER A 151 1.81 -18.76 -27.62
CA SER A 151 1.19 -18.72 -26.28
C SER A 151 1.71 -17.55 -25.44
N LYS A 152 3.01 -17.29 -25.46
CA LYS A 152 3.61 -16.19 -24.73
C LYS A 152 3.35 -14.83 -25.37
N GLN A 153 3.23 -14.75 -26.68
CA GLN A 153 2.78 -13.51 -27.35
C GLN A 153 1.35 -13.17 -26.98
N ALA A 154 0.46 -14.18 -26.87
CA ALA A 154 -0.91 -13.99 -26.42
C ALA A 154 -0.96 -13.53 -24.96
N GLU A 155 -0.14 -14.12 -24.08
CA GLU A 155 0.01 -13.69 -22.68
C GLU A 155 0.48 -12.24 -22.60
N LYS A 156 1.53 -11.88 -23.33
CA LYS A 156 2.05 -10.50 -23.40
C LYS A 156 0.96 -9.51 -23.85
N GLN A 157 0.24 -9.85 -24.91
CA GLN A 157 -0.85 -9.01 -25.40
C GLN A 157 -1.93 -8.83 -24.33
N GLN A 158 -2.32 -9.90 -23.62
CA GLN A 158 -3.31 -9.83 -22.56
C GLN A 158 -2.82 -8.97 -21.39
N ILE A 159 -1.56 -9.09 -20.98
CA ILE A 159 -0.95 -8.26 -19.94
C ILE A 159 -0.99 -6.79 -20.36
N LEU A 160 -0.56 -6.48 -21.58
CA LEU A 160 -0.59 -5.11 -22.11
C LEU A 160 -2.01 -4.55 -22.20
N LEU A 161 -2.98 -5.36 -22.66
CA LEU A 161 -4.39 -4.96 -22.67
C LEU A 161 -4.89 -4.65 -21.26
N ASN A 162 -4.55 -5.46 -20.26
CA ASN A 162 -4.98 -5.25 -18.89
C ASN A 162 -4.30 -4.03 -18.25
N LEU A 163 -3.06 -3.73 -18.64
CA LEU A 163 -2.39 -2.46 -18.30
C LEU A 163 -3.04 -1.25 -18.98
N CYS A 164 -3.39 -1.38 -20.27
CA CYS A 164 -3.98 -0.30 -21.07
C CYS A 164 -5.50 -0.14 -20.87
N HIS A 165 -6.19 -1.05 -20.18
CA HIS A 165 -7.63 -0.92 -19.87
C HIS A 165 -7.98 0.29 -19.01
N ILE A 166 -6.97 1.04 -18.59
CA ILE A 166 -7.09 2.38 -18.00
C ILE A 166 -7.69 3.37 -19.00
N ASP A 167 -7.48 3.16 -20.31
CA ASP A 167 -7.89 4.12 -21.36
C ASP A 167 -9.41 4.35 -21.43
N LYS A 168 -10.23 3.50 -20.78
CA LYS A 168 -11.69 3.67 -20.69
C LYS A 168 -12.16 4.36 -19.42
N LEU A 169 -11.27 4.55 -18.44
CA LEU A 169 -11.58 5.24 -17.18
C LEU A 169 -10.67 6.45 -17.05
N SER A 170 -11.20 7.58 -16.56
CA SER A 170 -10.32 8.68 -16.18
C SER A 170 -9.35 8.21 -15.07
N PHE A 171 -8.17 8.81 -15.00
CA PHE A 171 -7.20 8.53 -13.93
C PHE A 171 -7.82 8.71 -12.54
N GLU A 172 -8.72 9.71 -12.40
CA GLU A 172 -9.45 9.98 -11.16
C GLU A 172 -10.31 8.77 -10.76
N ALA A 173 -11.03 8.16 -11.70
CA ALA A 173 -11.85 6.97 -11.43
C ALA A 173 -11.00 5.75 -11.05
N VAL A 174 -9.81 5.60 -11.64
CA VAL A 174 -8.85 4.53 -11.27
C VAL A 174 -8.34 4.77 -9.85
N PHE A 175 -7.91 5.99 -9.52
CA PHE A 175 -7.42 6.33 -8.19
C PHE A 175 -8.51 6.21 -7.13
N GLU A 176 -9.75 6.55 -7.46
CA GLU A 176 -10.88 6.36 -6.56
C GLU A 176 -11.13 4.88 -6.27
N LYS A 177 -11.08 4.00 -7.28
CA LYS A 177 -11.22 2.54 -7.11
C LYS A 177 -10.10 1.97 -6.25
N ILE A 178 -8.83 2.38 -6.50
CA ILE A 178 -7.69 1.99 -5.67
C ILE A 178 -7.92 2.46 -4.23
N GLY A 179 -8.22 3.74 -4.02
CA GLY A 179 -8.47 4.32 -2.70
C GLY A 179 -9.59 3.60 -1.95
N THR A 180 -10.67 3.24 -2.63
CA THR A 180 -11.79 2.49 -2.04
C THR A 180 -11.37 1.11 -1.53
N LYS A 181 -10.48 0.43 -2.24
CA LYS A 181 -10.00 -0.90 -1.84
C LYS A 181 -8.95 -0.82 -0.73
N ILE A 182 -7.96 0.07 -0.84
CA ILE A 182 -6.88 0.18 0.15
C ILE A 182 -7.32 0.78 1.47
N CYS A 183 -8.37 1.63 1.51
CA CYS A 183 -8.87 2.19 2.77
C CYS A 183 -9.36 1.12 3.77
N LYS A 184 -9.69 -0.08 3.29
CA LYS A 184 -10.05 -1.22 4.13
C LYS A 184 -8.82 -1.97 4.65
N ILE A 185 -7.71 -1.89 3.94
CA ILE A 185 -6.44 -2.57 4.28
C ILE A 185 -5.72 -1.78 5.38
N VAL A 186 -5.68 -0.45 5.24
CA VAL A 186 -4.91 0.44 6.13
C VAL A 186 -5.83 1.26 7.05
N LYS A 187 -6.99 0.69 7.45
CA LYS A 187 -7.89 1.33 8.39
C LYS A 187 -7.21 1.48 9.75
N THR A 188 -7.29 2.67 10.33
CA THR A 188 -6.90 2.95 11.71
C THR A 188 -7.94 3.85 12.37
N ASP A 189 -8.10 3.70 13.67
CA ASP A 189 -8.94 4.60 14.48
C ASP A 189 -8.20 5.86 14.92
N PHE A 190 -6.97 5.97 14.52
CA PHE A 190 -6.05 7.02 14.87
C PHE A 190 -6.01 8.11 13.79
N VAL A 191 -6.01 9.40 14.22
CA VAL A 191 -5.83 10.57 13.35
C VAL A 191 -4.45 11.16 13.59
N PRO A 192 -3.53 11.14 12.60
CA PRO A 192 -2.24 11.80 12.73
C PRO A 192 -2.40 13.28 13.07
N ASN A 193 -1.69 13.73 14.10
CA ASN A 193 -1.59 15.16 14.39
C ASN A 193 -0.69 15.83 13.35
N LYS A 194 -1.07 17.05 12.99
CA LYS A 194 -0.24 17.92 12.15
C LYS A 194 1.03 18.33 12.86
#